data_eeeaecc6cbc0182fe8530b5a941221f5
#
_entry.id   eeeaecc6cbc0182fe8530b5a941221f5
#
_cell.length_a   1.000
_cell.length_b   1.000
_cell.length_c   1.000
_cell.angle_alpha   90.00
_cell.angle_beta   90.00
_cell.angle_gamma   90.00
#
_symmetry.space_group_name_H-M   'P 1'
#
loop_
_entity.id
_entity.type
_entity.pdbx_description
1 polymer ?
#
loop_
_entity_poly.entity_id
_entity_poly.type
_entity_poly.pdbx_seq_one_letter_code
_entity_poly.pdbx_strand_id
1 'polypeptide(L)'
;YEGMYCEGCEDFKTERDLVDGKCPDHSTRPIKHLREENYFFALSKFQDRLLSFYSDNPRFIQPESRRNEIVNLVTSGLQDVSITRRGLKWGIDVPFDSQQKIYVWFDALLNYITAIGYGSDEDRFRKWWPADIHVIGKDITRFHCALWPAMLMSAGIPLPRRVFAHGFVYQKGEKISKTLGNIVDPIDLSERFGSDAFRYYFMRECPFGDDGDFTYDRFTALFNSDLANNLGNLYSRTVNMCQRYFGGELTETAGMVQSLEGSEIYASVNMVEVMRQIIQHMESCEYHLALTKIWQQILDPANRYIEQQKPFELAKSDLSSCKKVLARLVSVLGAAAILIKPFMPRSGNRVYRTFNYPVSYDSVSFSKILSPPPLVEDLKIQTVLADGKVAPLFPRIRT
;
A
#
# COMPACT_ATOMS: atom_id res chain seq x y z
N TYR A 1 -29.14 -10.08 -28.20
CA TYR A 1 -29.45 -9.40 -26.94
C TYR A 1 -30.14 -8.06 -27.25
N GLU A 2 -31.13 -7.72 -26.44
CA GLU A 2 -31.81 -6.41 -26.49
C GLU A 2 -31.84 -5.86 -25.07
N GLY A 3 -31.38 -4.62 -24.90
CA GLY A 3 -31.31 -4.04 -23.57
C GLY A 3 -30.85 -2.59 -23.53
N MET A 4 -30.90 -2.03 -22.34
CA MET A 4 -30.45 -0.68 -22.04
C MET A 4 -28.91 -0.65 -21.99
N TYR A 5 -28.30 0.25 -22.73
CA TYR A 5 -26.85 0.36 -22.88
C TYR A 5 -26.36 1.73 -22.45
N CYS A 6 -25.34 1.74 -21.61
CA CYS A 6 -24.63 2.96 -21.21
C CYS A 6 -23.33 3.09 -22.00
N GLU A 7 -23.23 4.08 -22.88
CA GLU A 7 -22.01 4.35 -23.67
C GLU A 7 -20.80 4.76 -22.82
N GLY A 8 -21.03 5.27 -21.61
CA GLY A 8 -19.94 5.66 -20.75
C GLY A 8 -19.30 4.49 -20.00
N CYS A 9 -20.11 3.49 -19.64
CA CYS A 9 -19.63 2.22 -19.08
C CYS A 9 -19.23 1.21 -20.16
N GLU A 10 -19.65 1.44 -21.42
CA GLU A 10 -19.58 0.48 -22.52
C GLU A 10 -20.24 -0.86 -22.15
N ASP A 11 -21.37 -0.81 -21.43
CA ASP A 11 -22.00 -1.98 -20.82
C ASP A 11 -23.53 -1.89 -20.85
N PHE A 12 -24.17 -3.07 -20.94
CA PHE A 12 -25.62 -3.19 -20.78
C PHE A 12 -26.00 -3.06 -19.31
N LYS A 13 -27.12 -2.37 -19.07
CA LYS A 13 -27.67 -2.09 -17.74
C LYS A 13 -29.05 -2.73 -17.59
N THR A 14 -29.34 -3.23 -16.41
CA THR A 14 -30.68 -3.61 -16.00
C THR A 14 -31.39 -2.40 -15.35
N GLU A 15 -32.70 -2.47 -15.16
CA GLU A 15 -33.44 -1.42 -14.43
C GLU A 15 -32.89 -1.20 -13.02
N ARG A 16 -32.35 -2.24 -12.38
CA ARG A 16 -31.74 -2.18 -11.04
C ARG A 16 -30.39 -1.45 -11.01
N ASP A 17 -29.73 -1.36 -12.15
CA ASP A 17 -28.43 -0.67 -12.28
C ASP A 17 -28.62 0.83 -12.57
N LEU A 18 -29.85 1.30 -12.74
CA LEU A 18 -30.18 2.68 -13.05
C LEU A 18 -30.81 3.39 -11.85
N VAL A 19 -30.48 4.67 -11.69
CA VAL A 19 -31.11 5.58 -10.73
C VAL A 19 -31.83 6.63 -11.53
N ASP A 20 -33.17 6.74 -11.35
CA ASP A 20 -34.04 7.64 -12.12
C ASP A 20 -33.88 7.48 -13.64
N GLY A 21 -33.71 6.23 -14.11
CA GLY A 21 -33.53 5.90 -15.53
C GLY A 21 -32.18 6.28 -16.11
N LYS A 22 -31.19 6.67 -15.28
CA LYS A 22 -29.85 7.08 -15.70
C LYS A 22 -28.78 6.18 -15.07
N CYS A 23 -27.66 6.05 -15.76
CA CYS A 23 -26.49 5.41 -15.20
C CYS A 23 -25.91 6.27 -14.06
N PRO A 24 -25.74 5.76 -12.83
CA PRO A 24 -25.20 6.54 -11.71
C PRO A 24 -23.78 7.06 -11.97
N ASP A 25 -22.96 6.29 -12.70
CA ASP A 25 -21.60 6.69 -13.05
C ASP A 25 -21.51 7.68 -14.21
N HIS A 26 -22.54 7.72 -15.07
CA HIS A 26 -22.60 8.55 -16.28
C HIS A 26 -23.96 9.22 -16.41
N SER A 27 -24.40 9.92 -15.39
CA SER A 27 -25.75 10.54 -15.30
C SER A 27 -26.04 11.57 -16.38
N THR A 28 -25.01 12.14 -17.02
CA THR A 28 -25.13 13.09 -18.13
C THR A 28 -25.31 12.44 -19.51
N ARG A 29 -25.07 11.12 -19.62
CA ARG A 29 -25.23 10.39 -20.89
C ARG A 29 -26.57 9.67 -20.93
N PRO A 30 -27.31 9.73 -22.07
CA PRO A 30 -28.57 9.02 -22.21
C PRO A 30 -28.30 7.49 -22.28
N ILE A 31 -29.21 6.72 -21.71
CA ILE A 31 -29.26 5.28 -21.90
C ILE A 31 -29.89 5.01 -23.29
N LYS A 32 -29.23 4.16 -24.07
CA LYS A 32 -29.68 3.72 -25.39
C LYS A 32 -30.28 2.33 -25.30
N HIS A 33 -31.36 2.09 -26.04
CA HIS A 33 -31.84 0.73 -26.30
C HIS A 33 -31.10 0.16 -27.51
N LEU A 34 -30.32 -0.88 -27.30
CA LEU A 34 -29.59 -1.55 -28.37
C LEU A 34 -30.09 -2.99 -28.51
N ARG A 35 -30.15 -3.43 -29.78
CA ARG A 35 -30.36 -4.82 -30.14
C ARG A 35 -29.18 -5.28 -30.97
N GLU A 36 -28.44 -6.22 -30.43
CA GLU A 36 -27.22 -6.74 -31.05
C GLU A 36 -27.18 -8.26 -31.01
N GLU A 37 -26.55 -8.86 -31.99
CA GLU A 37 -26.19 -10.26 -32.03
C GLU A 37 -24.73 -10.38 -31.64
N ASN A 38 -24.47 -10.95 -30.45
CA ASN A 38 -23.13 -11.03 -29.85
C ASN A 38 -22.83 -12.47 -29.41
N TYR A 39 -21.56 -12.78 -29.27
CA TYR A 39 -21.14 -13.99 -28.57
C TYR A 39 -21.16 -13.76 -27.06
N PHE A 40 -21.53 -14.80 -26.31
CA PHE A 40 -21.65 -14.76 -24.87
C PHE A 40 -20.75 -15.81 -24.20
N PHE A 41 -20.11 -15.41 -23.13
CA PHE A 41 -19.46 -16.33 -22.21
C PHE A 41 -20.52 -16.84 -21.23
N ALA A 42 -20.69 -18.17 -21.14
CA ALA A 42 -21.70 -18.83 -20.32
C ALA A 42 -21.33 -18.75 -18.83
N LEU A 43 -21.25 -17.54 -18.26
CA LEU A 43 -20.84 -17.27 -16.88
C LEU A 43 -21.78 -17.97 -15.87
N SER A 44 -23.06 -18.07 -16.21
CA SER A 44 -24.06 -18.76 -15.38
C SER A 44 -23.71 -20.21 -15.08
N LYS A 45 -22.98 -20.92 -15.95
CA LYS A 45 -22.53 -22.31 -15.74
C LYS A 45 -21.43 -22.45 -14.69
N PHE A 46 -20.81 -21.34 -14.30
CA PHE A 46 -19.73 -21.34 -13.30
C PHE A 46 -20.21 -20.99 -11.88
N GLN A 47 -21.49 -20.67 -11.70
CA GLN A 47 -22.05 -20.21 -10.43
C GLN A 47 -21.70 -21.16 -9.27
N ASP A 48 -22.05 -22.43 -9.36
CA ASP A 48 -21.83 -23.39 -8.28
C ASP A 48 -20.34 -23.63 -8.02
N ARG A 49 -19.53 -23.65 -9.07
CA ARG A 49 -18.06 -23.78 -8.95
C ARG A 49 -17.45 -22.59 -8.24
N LEU A 50 -17.92 -21.37 -8.52
CA LEU A 50 -17.47 -20.16 -7.85
C LEU A 50 -17.88 -20.14 -6.38
N LEU A 51 -19.13 -20.50 -6.04
CA LEU A 51 -19.61 -20.58 -4.66
C LEU A 51 -18.82 -21.60 -3.84
N SER A 52 -18.60 -22.79 -4.40
CA SER A 52 -17.75 -23.81 -3.76
C SER A 52 -16.34 -23.27 -3.54
N PHE A 53 -15.73 -22.65 -4.57
CA PHE A 53 -14.39 -22.10 -4.45
C PHE A 53 -14.28 -21.01 -3.37
N TYR A 54 -15.28 -20.11 -3.26
CA TYR A 54 -15.27 -19.08 -2.21
C TYR A 54 -15.47 -19.65 -0.81
N SER A 55 -16.22 -20.74 -0.69
CA SER A 55 -16.39 -21.45 0.58
C SER A 55 -15.06 -22.09 1.03
N ASP A 56 -14.36 -22.73 0.11
CA ASP A 56 -13.08 -23.40 0.38
C ASP A 56 -11.92 -22.40 0.57
N ASN A 57 -12.06 -21.18 0.02
CA ASN A 57 -11.04 -20.13 0.05
C ASN A 57 -11.60 -18.82 0.62
N PRO A 58 -11.90 -18.75 1.93
CA PRO A 58 -12.60 -17.62 2.55
C PRO A 58 -11.80 -16.29 2.46
N ARG A 59 -10.50 -16.35 2.24
CA ARG A 59 -9.61 -15.18 2.08
C ARG A 59 -9.38 -14.79 0.62
N PHE A 60 -10.02 -15.45 -0.34
CA PHE A 60 -9.83 -15.14 -1.75
C PHE A 60 -10.28 -13.72 -2.12
N ILE A 61 -11.42 -13.27 -1.58
CA ILE A 61 -11.95 -11.91 -1.78
C ILE A 61 -11.78 -11.10 -0.51
N GLN A 62 -11.14 -9.95 -0.61
CA GLN A 62 -10.91 -9.04 0.52
C GLN A 62 -11.20 -7.57 0.11
N PRO A 63 -11.64 -6.71 1.06
CA PRO A 63 -12.06 -7.03 2.43
C PRO A 63 -13.36 -7.85 2.50
N GLU A 64 -13.74 -8.24 3.71
CA GLU A 64 -14.93 -9.09 3.94
C GLU A 64 -16.22 -8.47 3.40
N SER A 65 -16.37 -7.15 3.49
CA SER A 65 -17.51 -6.42 2.91
C SER A 65 -17.67 -6.70 1.41
N ARG A 66 -16.58 -6.73 0.67
CA ARG A 66 -16.58 -7.03 -0.78
C ARG A 66 -16.82 -8.51 -1.05
N ARG A 67 -16.30 -9.38 -0.18
CA ARG A 67 -16.60 -10.81 -0.26
C ARG A 67 -18.11 -11.04 -0.15
N ASN A 68 -18.74 -10.45 0.84
CA ASN A 68 -20.18 -10.59 1.07
C ASN A 68 -21.00 -10.07 -0.12
N GLU A 69 -20.61 -8.93 -0.69
CA GLU A 69 -21.23 -8.38 -1.90
C GLU A 69 -21.17 -9.36 -3.08
N ILE A 70 -19.99 -9.92 -3.35
CA ILE A 70 -19.79 -10.84 -4.48
C ILE A 70 -20.47 -12.18 -4.23
N VAL A 71 -20.41 -12.74 -3.03
CA VAL A 71 -21.12 -13.98 -2.68
C VAL A 71 -22.62 -13.81 -2.87
N ASN A 72 -23.20 -12.70 -2.41
CA ASN A 72 -24.61 -12.40 -2.60
C ASN A 72 -24.96 -12.24 -4.10
N LEU A 73 -24.11 -11.55 -4.87
CA LEU A 73 -24.29 -11.42 -6.31
C LEU A 73 -24.33 -12.79 -7.00
N VAL A 74 -23.37 -13.65 -6.71
CA VAL A 74 -23.27 -14.98 -7.32
C VAL A 74 -24.43 -15.86 -6.89
N THR A 75 -24.81 -15.81 -5.61
CA THR A 75 -25.95 -16.57 -5.07
C THR A 75 -27.29 -16.16 -5.68
N SER A 76 -27.46 -14.85 -6.01
CA SER A 76 -28.68 -14.35 -6.63
C SER A 76 -28.89 -14.78 -8.09
N GLY A 77 -27.90 -15.42 -8.69
CA GLY A 77 -27.92 -15.91 -10.06
C GLY A 77 -27.07 -15.09 -11.02
N LEU A 78 -26.05 -15.75 -11.58
CA LEU A 78 -25.20 -15.15 -12.62
C LEU A 78 -25.87 -15.22 -13.99
N GLN A 79 -25.76 -14.15 -14.74
CA GLN A 79 -26.18 -14.10 -16.14
C GLN A 79 -24.96 -14.25 -17.05
N ASP A 80 -25.19 -14.80 -18.27
CA ASP A 80 -24.17 -14.88 -19.28
C ASP A 80 -23.74 -13.48 -19.73
N VAL A 81 -22.44 -13.32 -20.00
CA VAL A 81 -21.84 -12.02 -20.32
C VAL A 81 -21.52 -11.92 -21.79
N SER A 82 -22.01 -10.86 -22.43
CA SER A 82 -21.63 -10.56 -23.81
C SER A 82 -20.15 -10.21 -23.90
N ILE A 83 -19.39 -10.99 -24.70
CA ILE A 83 -17.93 -10.87 -24.85
C ILE A 83 -17.51 -10.26 -26.18
N THR A 84 -18.46 -9.85 -27.00
CA THR A 84 -18.20 -9.20 -28.29
C THR A 84 -19.10 -7.99 -28.49
N ARG A 85 -18.72 -7.14 -29.43
CA ARG A 85 -19.49 -5.97 -29.87
C ARG A 85 -19.50 -5.91 -31.39
N ARG A 86 -20.68 -5.70 -31.96
CA ARG A 86 -20.86 -5.49 -33.39
C ARG A 86 -20.81 -3.99 -33.72
N GLY A 87 -20.29 -3.66 -34.90
CA GLY A 87 -20.30 -2.27 -35.38
C GLY A 87 -19.20 -1.34 -34.81
N LEU A 88 -18.34 -1.82 -33.93
CA LEU A 88 -17.16 -1.05 -33.50
C LEU A 88 -16.12 -0.97 -34.63
N LYS A 89 -15.65 0.24 -34.93
CA LYS A 89 -14.62 0.49 -35.93
C LYS A 89 -13.22 0.11 -35.48
N TRP A 90 -12.97 0.16 -34.16
CA TRP A 90 -11.69 -0.12 -33.56
C TRP A 90 -11.83 -1.21 -32.48
N GLY A 91 -10.85 -2.09 -32.41
CA GLY A 91 -10.81 -3.20 -31.46
C GLY A 91 -10.18 -4.43 -32.07
N ILE A 92 -9.99 -5.49 -31.28
CA ILE A 92 -9.46 -6.78 -31.69
C ILE A 92 -10.59 -7.58 -32.38
N ASP A 93 -10.32 -8.05 -33.58
CA ASP A 93 -11.29 -8.90 -34.29
C ASP A 93 -11.46 -10.25 -33.58
N VAL A 94 -12.69 -10.74 -33.54
CA VAL A 94 -12.94 -12.12 -33.13
C VAL A 94 -12.34 -13.06 -34.17
N PRO A 95 -11.47 -14.02 -33.79
CA PRO A 95 -10.70 -14.84 -34.75
C PRO A 95 -11.56 -15.62 -35.74
N PHE A 96 -12.77 -15.95 -35.39
CA PHE A 96 -13.71 -16.72 -36.20
C PHE A 96 -14.89 -15.87 -36.74
N ASP A 97 -14.97 -14.57 -36.44
CA ASP A 97 -15.97 -13.65 -36.93
C ASP A 97 -15.44 -12.21 -36.95
N SER A 98 -14.84 -11.79 -38.05
CA SER A 98 -14.25 -10.45 -38.21
C SER A 98 -15.26 -9.28 -38.20
N GLN A 99 -16.57 -9.55 -38.26
CA GLN A 99 -17.61 -8.52 -38.10
C GLN A 99 -17.82 -8.09 -36.63
N GLN A 100 -17.24 -8.85 -35.72
CA GLN A 100 -17.32 -8.59 -34.29
C GLN A 100 -15.95 -8.24 -33.70
N LYS A 101 -15.94 -7.36 -32.69
CA LYS A 101 -14.77 -7.01 -31.91
C LYS A 101 -14.87 -7.63 -30.53
N ILE A 102 -13.76 -8.06 -29.97
CA ILE A 102 -13.70 -8.56 -28.58
C ILE A 102 -14.07 -7.44 -27.63
N TYR A 103 -14.91 -7.74 -26.65
CA TYR A 103 -15.30 -6.80 -25.58
C TYR A 103 -14.10 -6.48 -24.69
N VAL A 104 -13.92 -5.17 -24.40
CA VAL A 104 -12.74 -4.64 -23.70
C VAL A 104 -12.42 -5.35 -22.40
N TRP A 105 -13.41 -5.66 -21.56
CA TRP A 105 -13.16 -6.35 -20.29
C TRP A 105 -12.78 -7.82 -20.46
N PHE A 106 -13.25 -8.46 -21.52
CA PHE A 106 -12.83 -9.85 -21.81
C PHE A 106 -11.38 -9.92 -22.28
N ASP A 107 -10.93 -8.94 -23.05
CA ASP A 107 -9.53 -8.78 -23.46
C ASP A 107 -8.65 -8.29 -22.31
N ALA A 108 -9.07 -7.23 -21.63
CA ALA A 108 -8.25 -6.58 -20.61
C ALA A 108 -7.85 -7.50 -19.45
N LEU A 109 -8.71 -8.42 -19.02
CA LEU A 109 -8.38 -9.36 -17.94
C LEU A 109 -7.26 -10.33 -18.32
N LEU A 110 -7.06 -10.62 -19.60
CA LEU A 110 -6.00 -11.51 -20.07
C LEU A 110 -4.60 -10.91 -19.86
N ASN A 111 -4.47 -9.59 -19.67
CA ASN A 111 -3.17 -8.96 -19.44
C ASN A 111 -2.43 -9.53 -18.23
N TYR A 112 -3.14 -9.97 -17.20
CA TYR A 112 -2.55 -10.55 -15.99
C TYR A 112 -1.72 -11.81 -16.26
N ILE A 113 -2.06 -12.57 -17.29
CA ILE A 113 -1.34 -13.79 -17.67
C ILE A 113 -0.46 -13.58 -18.89
N THR A 114 -0.90 -12.81 -19.90
CA THR A 114 -0.13 -12.60 -21.12
C THR A 114 1.13 -11.77 -20.88
N ALA A 115 1.07 -10.74 -20.03
CA ALA A 115 2.22 -9.91 -19.67
C ALA A 115 3.34 -10.70 -18.97
N ILE A 116 3.02 -11.82 -18.35
CA ILE A 116 4.00 -12.69 -17.67
C ILE A 116 4.35 -13.95 -18.48
N GLY A 117 3.90 -14.06 -19.75
CA GLY A 117 4.40 -15.06 -20.69
C GLY A 117 3.44 -16.19 -21.01
N TYR A 118 2.17 -16.17 -20.57
CA TYR A 118 1.21 -17.20 -20.95
C TYR A 118 1.12 -17.36 -22.49
N GLY A 119 1.33 -18.59 -22.97
CA GLY A 119 1.35 -18.91 -24.40
C GLY A 119 2.59 -18.45 -25.17
N SER A 120 3.58 -17.83 -24.55
CA SER A 120 4.80 -17.35 -25.22
C SER A 120 6.09 -17.67 -24.45
N ASP A 121 6.07 -17.70 -23.12
CA ASP A 121 7.21 -17.98 -22.24
C ASP A 121 6.71 -18.72 -20.99
N GLU A 122 6.61 -20.03 -21.09
CA GLU A 122 6.05 -20.90 -20.05
C GLU A 122 6.87 -20.88 -18.75
N ASP A 123 8.20 -20.70 -18.81
CA ASP A 123 9.04 -20.66 -17.62
C ASP A 123 8.81 -19.37 -16.83
N ARG A 124 8.69 -18.26 -17.53
CA ARG A 124 8.32 -16.97 -16.93
C ARG A 124 6.91 -17.02 -16.36
N PHE A 125 5.95 -17.63 -17.09
CA PHE A 125 4.58 -17.79 -16.60
C PHE A 125 4.55 -18.61 -15.32
N ARG A 126 5.16 -19.79 -15.27
CA ARG A 126 5.21 -20.65 -14.08
C ARG A 126 5.88 -19.97 -12.87
N LYS A 127 6.85 -19.10 -13.13
CA LYS A 127 7.54 -18.35 -12.07
C LYS A 127 6.62 -17.34 -11.39
N TRP A 128 5.72 -16.68 -12.13
CA TRP A 128 4.94 -15.54 -11.64
C TRP A 128 3.46 -15.86 -11.42
N TRP A 129 2.97 -16.98 -11.96
CA TRP A 129 1.59 -17.40 -11.80
C TRP A 129 1.49 -18.64 -10.91
N PRO A 130 0.51 -18.77 -9.98
CA PRO A 130 -0.57 -17.81 -9.73
C PRO A 130 -0.10 -16.55 -8.99
N ALA A 131 -0.72 -15.40 -9.29
CA ALA A 131 -0.47 -14.15 -8.58
C ALA A 131 -0.82 -14.28 -7.10
N ASP A 132 0.01 -13.71 -6.20
CA ASP A 132 -0.28 -13.72 -4.77
C ASP A 132 -1.48 -12.84 -4.44
N ILE A 133 -1.63 -11.72 -5.14
CA ILE A 133 -2.71 -10.77 -4.95
C ILE A 133 -2.99 -9.96 -6.21
N HIS A 134 -4.27 -9.83 -6.57
CA HIS A 134 -4.77 -8.79 -7.45
C HIS A 134 -5.26 -7.61 -6.61
N VAL A 135 -4.66 -6.45 -6.75
CA VAL A 135 -5.09 -5.21 -6.10
C VAL A 135 -5.90 -4.40 -7.10
N ILE A 136 -7.17 -4.15 -6.78
CA ILE A 136 -8.12 -3.51 -7.70
C ILE A 136 -8.97 -2.45 -7.00
N GLY A 137 -9.57 -1.55 -7.77
CA GLY A 137 -10.63 -0.68 -7.27
C GLY A 137 -11.93 -1.45 -6.98
N LYS A 138 -12.68 -0.99 -5.99
CA LYS A 138 -13.93 -1.65 -5.59
C LYS A 138 -15.01 -1.71 -6.68
N ASP A 139 -14.95 -0.82 -7.68
CA ASP A 139 -15.87 -0.71 -8.80
C ASP A 139 -15.76 -1.86 -9.80
N ILE A 140 -14.59 -2.50 -9.89
CA ILE A 140 -14.32 -3.59 -10.83
C ILE A 140 -14.30 -4.98 -10.17
N THR A 141 -14.85 -5.09 -8.95
CA THR A 141 -14.87 -6.34 -8.17
C THR A 141 -15.59 -7.47 -8.91
N ARG A 142 -16.71 -7.17 -9.60
CA ARG A 142 -17.49 -8.18 -10.36
C ARG A 142 -16.66 -8.83 -11.46
N PHE A 143 -15.82 -8.05 -12.15
CA PHE A 143 -14.95 -8.58 -13.19
C PHE A 143 -13.86 -9.49 -12.61
N HIS A 144 -13.23 -9.08 -11.51
CA HIS A 144 -12.07 -9.78 -10.95
C HIS A 144 -12.44 -10.93 -10.02
N CYS A 145 -13.65 -10.91 -9.46
CA CYS A 145 -14.08 -11.96 -8.54
C CYS A 145 -15.07 -12.95 -9.15
N ALA A 146 -15.80 -12.60 -10.22
CA ALA A 146 -16.71 -13.53 -10.88
C ALA A 146 -16.25 -13.89 -12.31
N LEU A 147 -16.15 -12.90 -13.21
CA LEU A 147 -15.82 -13.19 -14.62
C LEU A 147 -14.40 -13.76 -14.77
N TRP A 148 -13.38 -13.12 -14.20
CA TRP A 148 -12.00 -13.55 -14.33
C TRP A 148 -11.73 -14.96 -13.77
N PRO A 149 -12.17 -15.32 -12.57
CA PRO A 149 -12.06 -16.70 -12.09
C PRO A 149 -12.78 -17.70 -13.00
N ALA A 150 -13.97 -17.37 -13.53
CA ALA A 150 -14.68 -18.26 -14.44
C ALA A 150 -13.94 -18.45 -15.77
N MET A 151 -13.33 -17.38 -16.32
CA MET A 151 -12.48 -17.48 -17.53
C MET A 151 -11.28 -18.40 -17.28
N LEU A 152 -10.58 -18.22 -16.16
CA LEU A 152 -9.45 -19.09 -15.77
C LEU A 152 -9.89 -20.55 -15.57
N MET A 153 -11.00 -20.77 -14.87
CA MET A 153 -11.57 -22.11 -14.70
C MET A 153 -11.95 -22.76 -16.02
N SER A 154 -12.46 -21.98 -16.98
CA SER A 154 -12.79 -22.44 -18.33
C SER A 154 -11.54 -22.86 -19.12
N ALA A 155 -10.46 -22.12 -18.95
CA ALA A 155 -9.17 -22.38 -19.61
C ALA A 155 -8.30 -23.40 -18.88
N GLY A 156 -8.72 -23.92 -17.73
CA GLY A 156 -7.92 -24.84 -16.91
C GLY A 156 -6.68 -24.21 -16.28
N ILE A 157 -6.68 -22.88 -16.11
CA ILE A 157 -5.59 -22.12 -15.53
C ILE A 157 -5.84 -21.94 -14.02
N PRO A 158 -4.83 -22.12 -13.14
CA PRO A 158 -4.96 -21.85 -11.72
C PRO A 158 -5.46 -20.43 -11.43
N LEU A 159 -6.25 -20.26 -10.38
CA LEU A 159 -6.73 -18.95 -9.95
C LEU A 159 -5.65 -18.18 -9.17
N PRO A 160 -5.67 -16.83 -9.15
CA PRO A 160 -4.83 -16.05 -8.24
C PRO A 160 -5.16 -16.41 -6.78
N ARG A 161 -4.22 -16.20 -5.87
CA ARG A 161 -4.41 -16.59 -4.47
C ARG A 161 -5.45 -15.72 -3.76
N ARG A 162 -5.52 -14.43 -4.12
CA ARG A 162 -6.54 -13.50 -3.58
C ARG A 162 -6.74 -12.28 -4.47
N VAL A 163 -7.88 -11.63 -4.27
CA VAL A 163 -8.24 -10.33 -4.83
C VAL A 163 -8.53 -9.38 -3.67
N PHE A 164 -7.86 -8.24 -3.66
CA PHE A 164 -8.10 -7.18 -2.68
C PHE A 164 -8.67 -5.95 -3.38
N ALA A 165 -9.91 -5.58 -3.01
CA ALA A 165 -10.60 -4.42 -3.56
C ALA A 165 -10.43 -3.22 -2.62
N HIS A 166 -9.64 -2.21 -3.05
CA HIS A 166 -9.45 -0.98 -2.29
C HIS A 166 -10.60 0.01 -2.50
N GLY A 167 -10.77 0.91 -1.52
CA GLY A 167 -11.74 2.00 -1.57
C GLY A 167 -11.34 3.14 -2.50
N PHE A 168 -12.24 4.08 -2.70
CA PHE A 168 -11.97 5.31 -3.43
C PHE A 168 -11.36 6.39 -2.53
N VAL A 169 -10.67 7.33 -3.17
CA VAL A 169 -10.21 8.55 -2.51
C VAL A 169 -11.14 9.68 -2.89
N TYR A 170 -11.71 10.33 -1.89
CA TYR A 170 -12.54 11.52 -2.01
C TYR A 170 -11.72 12.76 -1.66
N GLN A 171 -12.23 13.92 -2.03
CA GLN A 171 -11.72 15.21 -1.58
C GLN A 171 -12.87 16.00 -0.95
N LYS A 172 -12.79 16.26 0.34
CA LYS A 172 -13.85 16.95 1.12
C LYS A 172 -15.23 16.29 0.97
N GLY A 173 -15.26 14.95 0.97
CA GLY A 173 -16.48 14.16 0.80
C GLY A 173 -17.01 14.06 -0.64
N GLU A 174 -16.34 14.68 -1.62
CA GLU A 174 -16.72 14.61 -3.02
C GLU A 174 -15.80 13.68 -3.81
N LYS A 175 -16.35 12.89 -4.74
CA LYS A 175 -15.55 12.04 -5.62
C LYS A 175 -14.58 12.88 -6.44
N ILE A 176 -13.30 12.54 -6.43
CA ILE A 176 -12.28 13.22 -7.25
C ILE A 176 -12.63 13.05 -8.73
N SER A 177 -12.82 14.17 -9.43
CA SER A 177 -13.22 14.19 -10.83
C SER A 177 -12.57 15.34 -11.57
N LYS A 178 -12.11 15.07 -12.81
CA LYS A 178 -11.62 16.12 -13.72
C LYS A 178 -12.68 17.19 -13.99
N THR A 179 -13.93 16.78 -14.07
CA THR A 179 -15.05 17.65 -14.37
C THR A 179 -15.37 18.62 -13.22
N LEU A 180 -15.15 18.20 -11.98
CA LEU A 180 -15.38 19.02 -10.77
C LEU A 180 -14.17 19.90 -10.43
N GLY A 181 -13.02 19.71 -11.08
CA GLY A 181 -11.82 20.50 -10.82
C GLY A 181 -11.19 20.26 -9.44
N ASN A 182 -11.63 19.22 -8.72
CA ASN A 182 -11.18 18.87 -7.37
C ASN A 182 -10.08 17.79 -7.39
N ILE A 183 -9.21 17.82 -8.41
CA ILE A 183 -8.12 16.85 -8.52
C ILE A 183 -7.02 17.18 -7.53
N VAL A 184 -6.66 16.21 -6.71
CA VAL A 184 -5.42 16.22 -5.95
C VAL A 184 -4.33 15.66 -6.85
N ASP A 185 -3.43 16.51 -7.31
CA ASP A 185 -2.32 16.07 -8.15
C ASP A 185 -1.24 15.39 -7.28
N PRO A 186 -1.03 14.07 -7.44
CA PRO A 186 -0.03 13.35 -6.67
C PRO A 186 1.41 13.79 -7.00
N ILE A 187 1.64 14.34 -8.20
CA ILE A 187 2.95 14.84 -8.62
C ILE A 187 3.25 16.13 -7.88
N ASP A 188 2.32 17.11 -7.87
CA ASP A 188 2.47 18.36 -7.10
C ASP A 188 2.73 18.09 -5.61
N LEU A 189 1.93 17.20 -5.01
CA LEU A 189 2.13 16.82 -3.61
C LEU A 189 3.51 16.19 -3.36
N SER A 190 3.94 15.32 -4.28
CA SER A 190 5.24 14.64 -4.16
C SER A 190 6.41 15.60 -4.37
N GLU A 191 6.29 16.60 -5.24
CA GLU A 191 7.30 17.62 -5.46
C GLU A 191 7.41 18.58 -4.27
N ARG A 192 6.28 19.00 -3.70
CA ARG A 192 6.25 19.98 -2.60
C ARG A 192 6.64 19.36 -1.25
N PHE A 193 6.22 18.15 -0.96
CA PHE A 193 6.35 17.53 0.37
C PHE A 193 7.19 16.25 0.39
N GLY A 194 7.59 15.76 -0.77
CA GLY A 194 8.27 14.48 -0.94
C GLY A 194 7.31 13.31 -1.11
N SER A 195 7.69 12.38 -2.00
CA SER A 195 6.87 11.19 -2.29
C SER A 195 6.58 10.32 -1.04
N ASP A 196 7.49 10.29 -0.07
CA ASP A 196 7.32 9.50 1.15
C ASP A 196 6.24 10.08 2.06
N ALA A 197 6.11 11.41 2.13
CA ALA A 197 5.04 12.05 2.90
C ALA A 197 3.66 11.81 2.28
N PHE A 198 3.59 11.85 0.94
CA PHE A 198 2.39 11.48 0.19
C PHE A 198 2.00 10.02 0.46
N ARG A 199 2.93 9.08 0.34
CA ARG A 199 2.71 7.65 0.61
C ARG A 199 2.28 7.41 2.06
N TYR A 200 2.95 8.06 3.01
CA TYR A 200 2.63 7.95 4.43
C TYR A 200 1.18 8.36 4.69
N TYR A 201 0.75 9.52 4.17
CA TYR A 201 -0.62 10.01 4.37
C TYR A 201 -1.66 8.96 3.95
N PHE A 202 -1.60 8.49 2.71
CA PHE A 202 -2.60 7.55 2.20
C PHE A 202 -2.57 6.20 2.90
N MET A 203 -1.40 5.71 3.27
CA MET A 203 -1.29 4.43 3.97
C MET A 203 -1.62 4.55 5.47
N ARG A 204 -1.59 5.74 6.03
CA ARG A 204 -1.85 5.98 7.46
C ARG A 204 -3.27 6.43 7.73
N GLU A 205 -3.81 7.31 6.89
CA GLU A 205 -5.10 7.96 7.10
C GLU A 205 -6.26 7.25 6.41
N CYS A 206 -5.99 6.62 5.26
CA CYS A 206 -7.01 5.92 4.49
C CYS A 206 -6.90 4.41 4.73
N PRO A 207 -7.82 3.77 5.47
CA PRO A 207 -7.87 2.31 5.56
C PRO A 207 -8.00 1.73 4.14
N PHE A 208 -7.09 0.83 3.76
CA PHE A 208 -6.95 0.44 2.36
C PHE A 208 -8.20 -0.21 1.74
N GLY A 209 -8.98 -0.91 2.55
CA GLY A 209 -10.25 -1.54 2.13
C GLY A 209 -11.47 -0.61 2.10
N ASP A 210 -11.36 0.59 2.70
CA ASP A 210 -12.44 1.56 2.83
C ASP A 210 -12.17 2.81 2.00
N ASP A 211 -13.19 3.64 1.83
CA ASP A 211 -13.03 4.93 1.18
C ASP A 211 -12.25 5.89 2.08
N GLY A 212 -11.31 6.62 1.49
CA GLY A 212 -10.54 7.65 2.16
C GLY A 212 -10.92 9.05 1.71
N ASP A 213 -10.71 10.05 2.57
CA ASP A 213 -10.89 11.46 2.21
C ASP A 213 -9.57 12.22 2.34
N PHE A 214 -9.25 13.03 1.36
CA PHE A 214 -8.06 13.87 1.36
C PHE A 214 -8.43 15.32 1.63
N THR A 215 -7.76 15.93 2.63
CA THR A 215 -7.76 17.38 2.81
C THR A 215 -6.34 17.87 3.12
N TYR A 216 -5.98 19.06 2.63
CA TYR A 216 -4.66 19.65 2.90
C TYR A 216 -4.44 19.92 4.38
N ASP A 217 -5.49 20.29 5.13
CA ASP A 217 -5.40 20.54 6.58
C ASP A 217 -5.05 19.26 7.33
N ARG A 218 -5.70 18.15 6.98
CA ARG A 218 -5.42 16.85 7.59
C ARG A 218 -4.03 16.33 7.18
N PHE A 219 -3.66 16.49 5.92
CA PHE A 219 -2.32 16.17 5.45
C PHE A 219 -1.25 16.94 6.24
N THR A 220 -1.40 18.27 6.39
CA THR A 220 -0.46 19.12 7.11
C THR A 220 -0.39 18.77 8.60
N ALA A 221 -1.54 18.51 9.22
CA ALA A 221 -1.60 18.09 10.61
C ALA A 221 -0.83 16.78 10.83
N LEU A 222 -1.10 15.75 10.00
CA LEU A 222 -0.45 14.45 10.11
C LEU A 222 1.05 14.52 9.78
N PHE A 223 1.43 15.28 8.74
CA PHE A 223 2.83 15.53 8.41
C PHE A 223 3.58 16.15 9.60
N ASN A 224 3.01 17.18 10.21
CA ASN A 224 3.66 17.86 11.31
C ASN A 224 3.70 17.00 12.60
N SER A 225 2.62 16.29 12.93
CA SER A 225 2.55 15.47 14.15
C SER A 225 3.48 14.24 14.04
N ASP A 226 3.29 13.45 13.01
CA ASP A 226 3.89 12.12 12.93
C ASP A 226 5.27 12.14 12.26
N LEU A 227 5.43 12.91 11.18
CA LEU A 227 6.69 12.93 10.45
C LEU A 227 7.67 13.96 11.01
N ALA A 228 7.28 15.23 11.14
CA ALA A 228 8.21 16.27 11.60
C ALA A 228 8.49 16.20 13.10
N ASN A 229 7.43 16.15 13.94
CA ASN A 229 7.56 16.25 15.39
C ASN A 229 7.82 14.89 16.08
N ASN A 230 7.59 13.76 15.42
CA ASN A 230 7.88 12.44 15.98
C ASN A 230 9.16 11.86 15.37
N LEU A 231 9.08 11.18 14.23
CA LEU A 231 10.25 10.52 13.60
C LEU A 231 11.37 11.53 13.25
N GLY A 232 11.02 12.66 12.65
CA GLY A 232 11.97 13.70 12.25
C GLY A 232 12.67 14.35 13.44
N ASN A 233 11.92 14.60 14.53
CA ASN A 233 12.47 15.15 15.77
C ASN A 233 13.41 14.14 16.47
N LEU A 234 12.99 12.89 16.60
CA LEU A 234 13.82 11.84 17.18
C LEU A 234 15.14 11.69 16.41
N TYR A 235 15.06 11.59 15.08
CA TYR A 235 16.22 11.55 14.21
C TYR A 235 17.15 12.77 14.40
N SER A 236 16.62 13.97 14.24
CA SER A 236 17.41 15.20 14.31
C SER A 236 18.05 15.41 15.66
N ARG A 237 17.34 15.16 16.75
CA ARG A 237 17.88 15.25 18.12
C ARG A 237 19.00 14.26 18.36
N THR A 238 18.81 13.01 18.00
CA THR A 238 19.82 11.96 18.15
C THR A 238 21.08 12.32 17.37
N VAL A 239 20.96 12.61 16.07
CA VAL A 239 22.10 12.91 15.21
C VAL A 239 22.83 14.18 15.63
N ASN A 240 22.09 15.26 15.98
CA ASN A 240 22.73 16.51 16.45
C ASN A 240 23.51 16.32 17.77
N MET A 241 22.97 15.51 18.69
CA MET A 241 23.70 15.23 19.93
C MET A 241 24.94 14.34 19.69
N CYS A 242 24.86 13.35 18.82
CA CYS A 242 26.04 12.57 18.40
C CYS A 242 27.11 13.47 17.77
N GLN A 243 26.73 14.40 16.90
CA GLN A 243 27.66 15.36 16.31
C GLN A 243 28.26 16.27 17.37
N ARG A 244 27.41 16.87 18.20
CA ARG A 244 27.83 17.88 19.19
C ARG A 244 28.75 17.36 20.27
N TYR A 245 28.46 16.16 20.78
CA TYR A 245 29.14 15.63 21.97
C TYR A 245 30.24 14.62 21.64
N PHE A 246 30.18 14.00 20.45
CA PHE A 246 31.11 12.93 20.03
C PHE A 246 31.73 13.17 18.65
N GLY A 247 31.58 14.38 18.07
CA GLY A 247 32.10 14.69 16.74
C GLY A 247 31.49 13.84 15.60
N GLY A 248 30.34 13.20 15.85
CA GLY A 248 29.71 12.28 14.91
C GLY A 248 30.26 10.85 14.95
N GLU A 249 31.17 10.55 15.84
CA GLU A 249 31.76 9.23 16.00
C GLU A 249 31.41 8.64 17.38
N LEU A 250 30.63 7.58 17.40
CA LEU A 250 30.36 6.78 18.58
C LEU A 250 31.27 5.54 18.54
N THR A 251 32.44 5.63 19.16
CA THR A 251 33.40 4.52 19.29
C THR A 251 33.07 3.66 20.49
N GLU A 252 33.58 2.43 20.53
CA GLU A 252 33.40 1.49 21.65
C GLU A 252 31.92 1.21 21.99
N THR A 253 31.06 1.15 20.99
CA THR A 253 29.63 0.85 21.18
C THR A 253 29.35 -0.65 21.21
N ALA A 254 30.34 -1.49 21.05
CA ALA A 254 30.23 -2.95 21.21
C ALA A 254 29.62 -3.29 22.58
N GLY A 255 28.46 -3.98 22.56
CA GLY A 255 27.69 -4.29 23.78
C GLY A 255 26.75 -3.17 24.29
N MET A 256 26.84 -1.94 23.76
CA MET A 256 25.90 -0.87 24.10
C MET A 256 24.65 -0.90 23.19
N VAL A 257 24.80 -1.46 22.01
CA VAL A 257 23.72 -1.65 21.04
C VAL A 257 23.03 -2.97 21.33
N GLN A 258 21.82 -2.88 21.78
CA GLN A 258 20.97 -4.03 22.06
C GLN A 258 19.96 -4.22 20.92
N SER A 259 19.54 -5.47 20.70
CA SER A 259 18.33 -5.71 19.90
C SER A 259 17.16 -4.94 20.53
N LEU A 260 16.11 -4.66 19.74
CA LEU A 260 14.91 -4.02 20.31
C LEU A 260 14.36 -4.82 21.50
N GLU A 261 14.42 -6.15 21.44
CA GLU A 261 13.91 -7.06 22.46
C GLU A 261 14.67 -6.96 23.80
N GLY A 262 15.97 -6.71 23.77
CA GLY A 262 16.80 -6.57 24.98
C GLY A 262 16.98 -5.12 25.47
N SER A 263 16.37 -4.16 24.79
CA SER A 263 16.53 -2.74 25.11
C SER A 263 15.67 -2.32 26.30
N GLU A 264 16.26 -1.57 27.24
CA GLU A 264 15.51 -0.97 28.36
C GLU A 264 14.37 -0.04 27.90
N ILE A 265 14.42 0.50 26.67
CA ILE A 265 13.36 1.31 26.07
C ILE A 265 12.06 0.52 25.97
N TYR A 266 12.18 -0.80 25.77
CA TYR A 266 11.07 -1.71 25.54
C TYR A 266 10.94 -2.80 26.61
N ALA A 267 11.50 -2.58 27.81
CA ALA A 267 11.51 -3.57 28.88
C ALA A 267 10.13 -4.13 29.27
N SER A 268 9.08 -3.33 29.10
CA SER A 268 7.68 -3.74 29.35
C SER A 268 6.92 -4.17 28.10
N VAL A 269 7.56 -4.27 26.94
CA VAL A 269 6.91 -4.54 25.64
C VAL A 269 7.44 -5.86 25.09
N ASN A 270 6.53 -6.76 24.76
CA ASN A 270 6.88 -7.97 24.01
C ASN A 270 7.12 -7.62 22.52
N MET A 271 8.37 -7.33 22.18
CA MET A 271 8.74 -6.89 20.83
C MET A 271 8.51 -7.98 19.77
N VAL A 272 8.64 -9.27 20.12
CA VAL A 272 8.33 -10.38 19.21
C VAL A 272 6.84 -10.33 18.80
N GLU A 273 5.96 -10.11 19.79
CA GLU A 273 4.52 -9.99 19.52
C GLU A 273 4.17 -8.73 18.73
N VAL A 274 4.80 -7.59 19.03
CA VAL A 274 4.63 -6.36 18.24
C VAL A 274 5.01 -6.59 16.78
N MET A 275 6.14 -7.24 16.52
CA MET A 275 6.60 -7.56 15.17
C MET A 275 5.65 -8.51 14.44
N ARG A 276 5.16 -9.55 15.15
CA ARG A 276 4.17 -10.48 14.60
C ARG A 276 2.88 -9.75 14.18
N GLN A 277 2.40 -8.82 15.00
CA GLN A 277 1.22 -8.01 14.67
C GLN A 277 1.46 -7.07 13.47
N ILE A 278 2.64 -6.42 13.39
CA ILE A 278 2.98 -5.59 12.22
C ILE A 278 2.96 -6.43 10.94
N ILE A 279 3.58 -7.62 10.96
CA ILE A 279 3.60 -8.54 9.81
C ILE A 279 2.16 -8.94 9.43
N GLN A 280 1.36 -9.33 10.40
CA GLN A 280 -0.03 -9.72 10.18
C GLN A 280 -0.85 -8.59 9.52
N HIS A 281 -0.71 -7.35 10.00
CA HIS A 281 -1.37 -6.20 9.40
C HIS A 281 -0.89 -5.94 7.96
N MET A 282 0.42 -6.09 7.70
CA MET A 282 0.96 -5.96 6.34
C MET A 282 0.39 -7.02 5.40
N GLU A 283 0.34 -8.29 5.81
CA GLU A 283 -0.21 -9.40 5.03
C GLU A 283 -1.72 -9.25 4.78
N SER A 284 -2.43 -8.59 5.71
CA SER A 284 -3.86 -8.31 5.60
C SER A 284 -4.18 -7.00 4.84
N CYS A 285 -3.16 -6.28 4.35
CA CYS A 285 -3.29 -4.96 3.73
C CYS A 285 -3.87 -3.88 4.67
N GLU A 286 -3.73 -4.06 5.97
CA GLU A 286 -4.13 -3.11 7.02
C GLU A 286 -2.98 -2.14 7.33
N TYR A 287 -2.50 -1.43 6.32
CA TYR A 287 -1.29 -0.60 6.39
C TYR A 287 -1.34 0.48 7.47
N HIS A 288 -2.52 1.08 7.69
CA HIS A 288 -2.76 2.08 8.74
C HIS A 288 -2.55 1.49 10.15
N LEU A 289 -2.92 0.22 10.38
CA LEU A 289 -2.69 -0.45 11.67
C LEU A 289 -1.22 -0.82 11.84
N ALA A 290 -0.55 -1.28 10.79
CA ALA A 290 0.90 -1.52 10.82
C ALA A 290 1.67 -0.23 11.17
N LEU A 291 1.36 0.90 10.52
CA LEU A 291 1.96 2.19 10.82
C LEU A 291 1.64 2.65 12.24
N THR A 292 0.39 2.49 12.70
CA THR A 292 0.01 2.81 14.08
C THR A 292 0.87 2.04 15.09
N LYS A 293 1.08 0.75 14.86
CA LYS A 293 1.97 -0.07 15.73
C LYS A 293 3.41 0.43 15.72
N ILE A 294 3.96 0.77 14.56
CA ILE A 294 5.33 1.29 14.44
C ILE A 294 5.47 2.60 15.25
N TRP A 295 4.51 3.53 15.10
CA TRP A 295 4.55 4.80 15.84
C TRP A 295 4.39 4.58 17.34
N GLN A 296 3.32 3.91 17.77
CA GLN A 296 2.98 3.78 19.18
C GLN A 296 3.93 2.85 19.97
N GLN A 297 4.42 1.78 19.35
CA GLN A 297 5.20 0.75 20.05
C GLN A 297 6.71 0.88 19.83
N ILE A 298 7.17 1.62 18.82
CA ILE A 298 8.59 1.78 18.51
C ILE A 298 9.05 3.24 18.71
N LEU A 299 8.40 4.20 18.01
CA LEU A 299 8.86 5.59 17.99
C LEU A 299 8.47 6.38 19.25
N ASP A 300 7.24 6.26 19.73
CA ASP A 300 6.77 6.98 20.92
C ASP A 300 7.55 6.59 22.19
N PRO A 301 7.85 5.31 22.47
CA PRO A 301 8.71 4.93 23.57
C PRO A 301 10.13 5.53 23.47
N ALA A 302 10.71 5.57 22.26
CA ALA A 302 12.01 6.18 22.06
C ALA A 302 12.02 7.70 22.26
N ASN A 303 10.94 8.39 21.83
CA ASN A 303 10.77 9.81 22.11
C ASN A 303 10.58 10.09 23.62
N ARG A 304 9.86 9.23 24.34
CA ARG A 304 9.77 9.34 25.83
C ARG A 304 11.12 9.05 26.49
N TYR A 305 11.85 8.05 26.02
CA TYR A 305 13.15 7.68 26.55
C TYR A 305 14.16 8.84 26.45
N ILE A 306 14.25 9.52 25.31
CA ILE A 306 15.15 10.68 25.15
C ILE A 306 14.79 11.84 26.08
N GLU A 307 13.50 12.05 26.39
CA GLU A 307 13.04 13.04 27.35
C GLU A 307 13.38 12.67 28.81
N GLN A 308 13.22 11.38 29.15
CA GLN A 308 13.49 10.87 30.50
C GLN A 308 14.99 10.82 30.81
N GLN A 309 15.79 10.33 29.87
CA GLN A 309 17.23 10.15 30.06
C GLN A 309 18.04 11.45 29.92
N LYS A 310 17.44 12.48 29.30
CA LYS A 310 18.03 13.81 29.14
C LYS A 310 19.53 13.77 28.73
N PRO A 311 19.87 13.16 27.58
CA PRO A 311 21.27 12.99 27.18
C PRO A 311 22.03 14.32 27.09
N PHE A 312 21.37 15.46 26.93
CA PHE A 312 21.96 16.80 26.96
C PHE A 312 22.42 17.24 28.37
N GLU A 313 21.82 16.72 29.43
CA GLU A 313 22.29 16.90 30.82
C GLU A 313 23.43 15.91 31.11
N LEU A 314 23.27 14.64 30.73
CA LEU A 314 24.31 13.60 30.87
C LEU A 314 25.62 13.98 30.17
N ALA A 315 25.54 14.64 29.01
CA ALA A 315 26.77 15.09 28.32
C ALA A 315 27.63 16.06 29.11
N LYS A 316 27.12 16.69 30.18
CA LYS A 316 27.87 17.59 31.06
C LYS A 316 28.46 16.92 32.29
N SER A 317 27.86 15.81 32.73
CA SER A 317 28.20 15.14 34.00
C SER A 317 28.71 13.71 33.83
N ASP A 318 28.18 12.97 32.85
CA ASP A 318 28.52 11.56 32.58
C ASP A 318 28.43 11.28 31.07
N LEU A 319 29.56 11.51 30.40
CA LEU A 319 29.66 11.33 28.95
C LEU A 319 29.50 9.85 28.53
N SER A 320 29.87 8.88 29.40
CA SER A 320 29.69 7.46 29.15
C SER A 320 28.23 7.07 29.10
N SER A 321 27.44 7.51 30.08
CA SER A 321 25.96 7.29 30.07
C SER A 321 25.28 8.00 28.90
N CYS A 322 25.70 9.22 28.56
CA CYS A 322 25.23 9.90 27.37
C CYS A 322 25.46 9.07 26.10
N LYS A 323 26.68 8.50 25.93
CA LYS A 323 27.03 7.62 24.80
C LYS A 323 26.10 6.41 24.73
N LYS A 324 25.84 5.74 25.85
CA LYS A 324 24.92 4.58 25.92
C LYS A 324 23.51 4.93 25.47
N VAL A 325 22.97 6.04 25.97
CA VAL A 325 21.62 6.52 25.56
C VAL A 325 21.56 6.77 24.05
N LEU A 326 22.55 7.47 23.50
CA LEU A 326 22.58 7.78 22.07
C LEU A 326 22.75 6.52 21.20
N ALA A 327 23.61 5.57 21.61
CA ALA A 327 23.78 4.28 20.91
C ALA A 327 22.47 3.48 20.82
N ARG A 328 21.68 3.45 21.90
CA ARG A 328 20.35 2.81 21.90
C ARG A 328 19.36 3.51 20.97
N LEU A 329 19.33 4.85 20.97
CA LEU A 329 18.47 5.60 20.06
C LEU A 329 18.85 5.40 18.59
N VAL A 330 20.14 5.28 18.28
CA VAL A 330 20.62 4.92 16.94
C VAL A 330 20.11 3.54 16.52
N SER A 331 20.15 2.56 17.43
CA SER A 331 19.61 1.21 17.14
C SER A 331 18.12 1.24 16.83
N VAL A 332 17.36 2.01 17.60
CA VAL A 332 15.92 2.21 17.35
C VAL A 332 15.67 2.85 15.99
N LEU A 333 16.43 3.89 15.65
CA LEU A 333 16.32 4.57 14.36
C LEU A 333 16.66 3.64 13.18
N GLY A 334 17.65 2.77 13.36
CA GLY A 334 18.01 1.74 12.37
C GLY A 334 16.88 0.73 12.16
N ALA A 335 16.27 0.24 13.23
CA ALA A 335 15.11 -0.65 13.15
C ALA A 335 13.89 0.06 12.56
N ALA A 336 13.61 1.29 12.98
CA ALA A 336 12.53 2.10 12.42
C ALA A 336 12.73 2.33 10.91
N ALA A 337 13.96 2.60 10.46
CA ALA A 337 14.26 2.75 9.04
C ALA A 337 13.88 1.51 8.22
N ILE A 338 14.12 0.31 8.76
CA ILE A 338 13.75 -0.95 8.11
C ILE A 338 12.23 -1.12 8.13
N LEU A 339 11.56 -0.84 9.26
CA LEU A 339 10.11 -0.95 9.43
C LEU A 339 9.33 -0.04 8.48
N ILE A 340 9.81 1.18 8.26
CA ILE A 340 9.16 2.13 7.37
C ILE A 340 9.53 1.95 5.88
N LYS A 341 10.44 1.04 5.55
CA LYS A 341 10.89 0.80 4.16
C LYS A 341 9.75 0.58 3.16
N PRO A 342 8.71 -0.22 3.44
CA PRO A 342 7.59 -0.38 2.50
C PRO A 342 6.77 0.88 2.29
N PHE A 343 6.74 1.77 3.27
CA PHE A 343 5.90 2.98 3.28
C PHE A 343 6.66 4.20 2.76
N MET A 344 7.85 4.43 3.30
CA MET A 344 8.69 5.60 3.08
C MET A 344 10.13 5.20 2.73
N PRO A 345 10.37 4.61 1.55
CA PRO A 345 11.67 4.03 1.20
C PRO A 345 12.81 5.04 1.16
N ARG A 346 12.56 6.27 0.71
CA ARG A 346 13.60 7.32 0.64
C ARG A 346 14.01 7.81 2.02
N SER A 347 13.03 8.06 2.88
CA SER A 347 13.26 8.51 4.26
C SER A 347 13.91 7.42 5.09
N GLY A 348 13.45 6.17 4.96
CA GLY A 348 14.08 5.03 5.61
C GLY A 348 15.54 4.85 5.17
N ASN A 349 15.82 4.92 3.86
CA ASN A 349 17.19 4.86 3.34
C ASN A 349 18.06 6.00 3.88
N ARG A 350 17.53 7.23 3.95
CA ARG A 350 18.26 8.38 4.49
C ARG A 350 18.63 8.17 5.96
N VAL A 351 17.67 7.73 6.80
CA VAL A 351 17.92 7.42 8.20
C VAL A 351 18.97 6.32 8.33
N TYR A 352 18.81 5.23 7.59
CA TYR A 352 19.71 4.09 7.65
C TYR A 352 21.15 4.44 7.25
N ARG A 353 21.32 5.13 6.13
CA ARG A 353 22.63 5.55 5.64
C ARG A 353 23.34 6.57 6.53
N THR A 354 22.59 7.35 7.32
CA THR A 354 23.17 8.30 8.27
C THR A 354 24.06 7.58 9.30
N PHE A 355 23.72 6.36 9.67
CA PHE A 355 24.40 5.61 10.75
C PHE A 355 25.40 4.58 10.24
N ASN A 356 25.81 4.62 8.99
CA ASN A 356 26.88 3.79 8.43
C ASN A 356 26.76 2.29 8.76
N TYR A 357 25.56 1.72 8.67
CA TYR A 357 25.36 0.28 8.86
C TYR A 357 26.12 -0.54 7.80
N PRO A 358 26.71 -1.70 8.16
CA PRO A 358 27.58 -2.47 7.26
C PRO A 358 26.83 -3.15 6.12
N VAL A 359 25.52 -3.35 6.25
CA VAL A 359 24.68 -3.98 5.25
C VAL A 359 23.95 -2.91 4.44
N SER A 360 23.89 -3.10 3.13
CA SER A 360 23.13 -2.16 2.27
C SER A 360 21.65 -2.13 2.65
N TYR A 361 21.05 -0.93 2.67
CA TYR A 361 19.62 -0.75 2.93
C TYR A 361 18.72 -1.56 1.98
N ASP A 362 19.14 -1.69 0.72
CA ASP A 362 18.37 -2.43 -0.28
C ASP A 362 18.32 -3.93 0.01
N SER A 363 19.40 -4.48 0.56
CA SER A 363 19.52 -5.91 0.89
C SER A 363 19.02 -6.28 2.29
N VAL A 364 18.76 -5.29 3.16
CA VAL A 364 18.22 -5.55 4.50
C VAL A 364 16.78 -6.02 4.41
N SER A 365 16.54 -7.22 4.94
CA SER A 365 15.20 -7.79 5.05
C SER A 365 14.53 -7.47 6.38
N PHE A 366 13.20 -7.55 6.38
CA PHE A 366 12.36 -7.35 7.57
C PHE A 366 12.69 -8.33 8.71
N SER A 367 13.18 -9.54 8.41
CA SER A 367 13.61 -10.53 9.40
C SER A 367 14.79 -10.07 10.27
N LYS A 368 15.51 -9.02 9.86
CA LYS A 368 16.64 -8.45 10.59
C LYS A 368 16.27 -7.39 11.63
N ILE A 369 14.97 -7.10 11.80
CA ILE A 369 14.54 -6.03 12.72
C ILE A 369 14.74 -6.41 14.18
N LEU A 370 14.42 -7.65 14.55
CA LEU A 370 14.64 -8.15 15.92
C LEU A 370 16.14 -8.33 16.25
N SER A 371 16.93 -8.57 15.21
CA SER A 371 18.39 -8.62 15.28
C SER A 371 18.93 -7.57 14.32
N PRO A 372 18.92 -6.27 14.68
CA PRO A 372 19.47 -5.23 13.83
C PRO A 372 20.90 -5.61 13.45
N PRO A 373 21.34 -5.26 12.22
CA PRO A 373 22.71 -5.49 11.84
C PRO A 373 23.62 -4.88 12.93
N PRO A 374 24.68 -5.59 13.34
CA PRO A 374 25.58 -5.08 14.35
C PRO A 374 25.98 -3.67 13.92
N LEU A 375 25.89 -2.72 14.85
CA LEU A 375 26.50 -1.44 14.62
C LEU A 375 27.98 -1.71 14.34
N VAL A 376 28.54 -0.99 13.39
CA VAL A 376 29.98 -0.96 13.16
C VAL A 376 30.65 -0.63 14.50
N GLU A 377 31.80 -1.21 14.79
CA GLU A 377 32.57 -0.91 16.01
C GLU A 377 32.74 0.62 16.18
N ASP A 378 32.79 1.36 15.06
CA ASP A 378 32.85 2.82 15.02
C ASP A 378 31.71 3.37 14.19
N LEU A 379 30.68 3.86 14.85
CA LEU A 379 29.55 4.52 14.17
C LEU A 379 29.97 5.93 13.73
N LYS A 380 29.95 6.18 12.41
CA LYS A 380 30.21 7.50 11.83
C LYS A 380 28.94 8.09 11.21
N ILE A 381 28.58 9.28 11.62
CA ILE A 381 27.43 9.99 11.08
C ILE A 381 27.82 10.69 9.77
N GLN A 382 27.19 10.35 8.67
CA GLN A 382 27.60 10.75 7.32
C GLN A 382 26.93 12.01 6.75
N THR A 383 25.89 12.55 7.39
CA THR A 383 25.09 13.66 6.83
C THR A 383 25.19 14.93 7.67
N VAL A 384 26.12 15.79 7.33
CA VAL A 384 26.23 17.13 7.91
C VAL A 384 26.08 18.15 6.79
N LEU A 385 25.25 19.17 6.99
CA LEU A 385 25.20 20.34 6.11
C LEU A 385 26.49 21.15 6.24
N ALA A 386 26.74 22.02 5.26
CA ALA A 386 27.93 22.88 5.24
C ALA A 386 28.09 23.76 6.50
N ASP A 387 27.00 24.05 7.22
CA ASP A 387 26.98 24.79 8.49
C ASP A 387 27.18 23.89 9.74
N GLY A 388 27.51 22.63 9.56
CA GLY A 388 27.69 21.65 10.63
C GLY A 388 26.37 21.08 11.21
N LYS A 389 25.21 21.47 10.67
CA LYS A 389 23.92 20.97 11.12
C LYS A 389 23.47 19.79 10.29
N VAL A 390 22.61 18.99 10.88
CA VAL A 390 21.94 17.88 10.20
C VAL A 390 20.69 18.41 9.53
N ALA A 391 20.54 18.16 8.21
CA ALA A 391 19.33 18.50 7.50
C ALA A 391 18.12 17.76 8.13
N PRO A 392 17.01 18.44 8.42
CA PRO A 392 15.82 17.81 8.96
C PRO A 392 15.32 16.72 8.00
N LEU A 393 14.88 15.59 8.55
CA LEU A 393 14.30 14.51 7.74
C LEU A 393 12.98 14.97 7.10
N PHE A 394 12.15 15.66 7.90
CA PHE A 394 10.91 16.29 7.49
C PHE A 394 10.86 17.72 8.03
N PRO A 395 11.08 18.73 7.21
CA PRO A 395 10.94 20.13 7.64
C PRO A 395 9.47 20.44 7.93
N ARG A 396 9.21 21.05 9.08
CA ARG A 396 7.84 21.39 9.51
C ARG A 396 7.15 22.30 8.49
N ILE A 397 5.93 21.95 8.09
CA ILE A 397 5.08 22.80 7.26
C ILE A 397 4.54 23.93 8.15
N ARG A 398 4.82 25.17 7.76
CA ARG A 398 4.26 26.36 8.40
C ARG A 398 2.93 26.68 7.73
N THR A 399 1.88 26.74 8.50
CA THR A 399 0.55 27.22 8.09
C THR A 399 0.51 28.72 8.08
#